data_532cd1bf90d55e1cb8f4950559192b27
#
_entry.id   532cd1bf90d55e1cb8f4950559192b27
#
_cell.length_a   1.000
_cell.length_b   1.000
_cell.length_c   1.000
_cell.angle_alpha   90.00
_cell.angle_beta   90.00
_cell.angle_gamma   90.00
#
_symmetry.space_group_name_H-M   'P 1'
#
loop_
_entity.id
_entity.type
_entity.pdbx_description
1 polymer ?
#
loop_
_entity_poly.entity_id
_entity_poly.type
_entity_poly.pdbx_seq_one_letter_code
_entity_poly.pdbx_strand_id
1 'polypeptide(L)'
;MLSTSTLQHIDPEIANLINKEVTRQSEELELIASENYVSPAVLEALASPLANKYSEGYPGKRYYGGNSVIDEIENLAIERAKQLFKAEHVNVQPLSGSPANAAIYMALLQPGDTVLGLRLDHG
;
A
#
# COMPACT_ATOMS: atom_id res chain seq x y z
N MET A 1 16.60 -10.30 -1.00
CA MET A 1 17.11 -9.13 -0.26
C MET A 1 17.26 -7.98 -1.22
N LEU A 2 16.71 -6.81 -0.92
CA LEU A 2 17.04 -5.60 -1.68
C LEU A 2 18.53 -5.34 -1.55
N SER A 3 19.20 -4.99 -2.65
CA SER A 3 20.62 -4.62 -2.60
C SER A 3 20.76 -3.28 -1.86
N THR A 4 21.30 -3.31 -0.66
CA THR A 4 21.58 -2.09 0.11
C THR A 4 22.88 -1.42 -0.31
N SER A 5 23.51 -1.85 -1.41
CA SER A 5 24.84 -1.40 -1.81
C SER A 5 24.92 0.11 -2.03
N THR A 6 23.96 0.72 -2.69
CA THR A 6 23.93 2.17 -2.92
C THR A 6 23.64 2.92 -1.61
N LEU A 7 22.66 2.48 -0.83
CA LEU A 7 22.33 3.09 0.45
C LEU A 7 23.47 2.94 1.46
N GLN A 8 24.12 1.79 1.51
CA GLN A 8 25.28 1.57 2.36
C GLN A 8 26.43 2.54 2.09
N HIS A 9 26.57 2.98 0.82
CA HIS A 9 27.60 3.93 0.43
C HIS A 9 27.20 5.39 0.74
N ILE A 10 25.92 5.75 0.54
CA ILE A 10 25.42 7.11 0.69
C ILE A 10 25.04 7.44 2.12
N ASP A 11 24.38 6.51 2.80
CA ASP A 11 23.91 6.66 4.17
C ASP A 11 24.07 5.33 4.94
N PRO A 12 25.26 5.09 5.46
CA PRO A 12 25.57 3.86 6.19
C PRO A 12 24.79 3.73 7.50
N GLU A 13 24.35 4.84 8.11
CA GLU A 13 23.58 4.81 9.35
C GLU A 13 22.19 4.19 9.11
N ILE A 14 21.46 4.66 8.11
CA ILE A 14 20.17 4.09 7.71
C ILE A 14 20.32 2.66 7.21
N ALA A 15 21.35 2.36 6.42
CA ALA A 15 21.60 1.00 5.95
C ALA A 15 21.81 0.02 7.12
N ASN A 16 22.55 0.43 8.14
CA ASN A 16 22.76 -0.37 9.35
C ASN A 16 21.48 -0.57 10.17
N LEU A 17 20.60 0.45 10.27
CA LEU A 17 19.31 0.34 10.96
C LEU A 17 18.38 -0.62 10.22
N ILE A 18 18.33 -0.56 8.89
CA ILE A 18 17.55 -1.51 8.08
C ILE A 18 18.06 -2.95 8.30
N ASN A 19 19.37 -3.17 8.32
CA ASN A 19 19.93 -4.49 8.58
C ASN A 19 19.58 -5.00 9.99
N LYS A 20 19.60 -4.12 11.01
CA LYS A 20 19.15 -4.48 12.37
C LYS A 20 17.69 -4.89 12.39
N GLU A 21 16.82 -4.17 11.67
CA GLU A 21 15.41 -4.51 11.59
C GLU A 21 15.19 -5.84 10.84
N VAL A 22 15.93 -6.11 9.77
CA VAL A 22 15.90 -7.42 9.09
C VAL A 22 16.30 -8.54 10.04
N THR A 23 17.34 -8.33 10.86
CA THR A 23 17.76 -9.30 11.88
C THR A 23 16.66 -9.51 12.92
N ARG A 24 16.09 -8.42 13.47
CA ARG A 24 14.99 -8.49 14.42
C ARG A 24 13.83 -9.32 13.88
N GLN A 25 13.37 -9.01 12.65
CA GLN A 25 12.26 -9.74 12.03
C GLN A 25 12.56 -11.22 11.78
N SER A 26 13.83 -11.60 11.63
CA SER A 26 14.22 -12.99 11.40
C SER A 26 14.39 -13.79 12.71
N GLU A 27 14.62 -13.13 13.83
CA GLU A 27 14.93 -13.75 15.11
C GLU A 27 13.80 -13.67 16.14
N GLU A 28 12.83 -12.77 15.94
CA GLU A 28 11.71 -12.56 16.84
C GLU A 28 10.39 -13.07 16.25
N LEU A 29 9.47 -13.46 17.13
CA LEU A 29 8.10 -13.81 16.73
C LEU A 29 7.24 -12.56 16.71
N GLU A 30 6.64 -12.30 15.55
CA GLU A 30 5.62 -11.25 15.40
C GLU A 30 4.27 -11.77 15.91
N LEU A 31 3.77 -11.16 17.00
CA LEU A 31 2.51 -11.54 17.63
C LEU A 31 1.39 -10.52 17.42
N ILE A 32 1.62 -9.46 16.66
CA ILE A 32 0.60 -8.50 16.28
C ILE A 32 -0.18 -9.07 15.09
N ALA A 33 -1.41 -9.49 15.32
CA ALA A 33 -2.23 -10.25 14.36
C ALA A 33 -2.50 -9.49 13.04
N SER A 34 -2.39 -8.16 13.02
CA SER A 34 -2.60 -7.31 11.85
C SER A 34 -1.33 -7.06 11.03
N GLU A 35 -0.15 -7.48 11.50
CA GLU A 35 1.09 -7.34 10.76
C GLU A 35 1.33 -8.52 9.80
N ASN A 36 2.04 -8.26 8.71
CA ASN A 36 2.38 -9.26 7.72
C ASN A 36 3.74 -8.96 7.09
N TYR A 37 4.53 -9.99 6.85
CA TYR A 37 5.78 -9.87 6.11
C TYR A 37 5.49 -9.78 4.61
N VAL A 38 5.87 -8.67 4.01
CA VAL A 38 5.71 -8.48 2.56
C VAL A 38 6.72 -9.32 1.79
N SER A 39 6.32 -9.80 0.62
CA SER A 39 7.23 -10.56 -0.25
C SER A 39 8.34 -9.67 -0.81
N PRO A 40 9.50 -10.24 -1.18
CA PRO A 40 10.56 -9.49 -1.86
C PRO A 40 10.08 -8.78 -3.13
N ALA A 41 9.16 -9.36 -3.88
CA ALA A 41 8.59 -8.75 -5.08
C ALA A 41 7.79 -7.46 -4.77
N VAL A 42 7.06 -7.42 -3.64
CA VAL A 42 6.37 -6.21 -3.20
C VAL A 42 7.37 -5.13 -2.81
N LEU A 43 8.43 -5.48 -2.08
CA LEU A 43 9.49 -4.53 -1.71
C LEU A 43 10.19 -3.96 -2.94
N GLU A 44 10.48 -4.79 -3.94
CA GLU A 44 11.08 -4.38 -5.21
C GLU A 44 10.18 -3.40 -5.98
N ALA A 45 8.88 -3.68 -6.06
CA ALA A 45 7.92 -2.78 -6.69
C ALA A 45 7.82 -1.43 -5.98
N LEU A 46 7.80 -1.42 -4.63
CA LEU A 46 7.78 -0.19 -3.83
C LEU A 46 9.03 0.67 -4.00
N ALA A 47 10.20 0.03 -4.17
CA ALA A 47 11.48 0.71 -4.37
C ALA A 47 11.73 1.11 -5.84
N SER A 48 10.74 1.00 -6.71
CA SER A 48 10.88 1.28 -8.14
C SER A 48 10.76 2.78 -8.46
N PRO A 49 11.18 3.21 -9.68
CA PRO A 49 11.02 4.58 -10.14
C PRO A 49 9.57 5.08 -10.25
N LEU A 50 8.58 4.21 -10.08
CA LEU A 50 7.16 4.58 -10.04
C LEU A 50 6.86 5.59 -8.92
N ALA A 51 7.64 5.58 -7.84
CA ALA A 51 7.55 6.56 -6.76
C ALA A 51 7.80 8.01 -7.19
N ASN A 52 8.44 8.25 -8.35
CA ASN A 52 8.74 9.58 -8.87
C ASN A 52 7.54 10.22 -9.59
N LYS A 53 6.46 9.47 -9.86
CA LYS A 53 5.40 9.93 -10.76
C LYS A 53 4.17 10.46 -10.02
N TYR A 54 3.85 11.68 -10.32
CA TYR A 54 2.57 12.30 -9.95
C TYR A 54 1.46 11.79 -10.86
N SER A 55 0.34 11.22 -10.23
CA SER A 55 -0.71 10.51 -10.96
C SER A 55 -2.12 10.80 -10.47
N GLU A 56 -2.39 12.03 -10.06
CA GLU A 56 -3.73 12.45 -9.64
C GLU A 56 -4.77 12.22 -10.74
N GLY A 57 -5.96 11.82 -10.35
CA GLY A 57 -7.05 11.42 -11.25
C GLY A 57 -7.12 9.90 -11.41
N TYR A 58 -7.78 9.45 -12.45
CA TYR A 58 -8.00 8.03 -12.74
C TYR A 58 -7.40 7.66 -14.10
N PRO A 59 -7.17 6.37 -14.40
CA PRO A 59 -6.71 5.94 -15.71
C PRO A 59 -7.51 6.57 -16.85
N GLY A 60 -6.81 7.17 -17.81
CA GLY A 60 -7.41 7.90 -18.94
C GLY A 60 -8.01 9.28 -18.58
N LYS A 61 -8.00 9.69 -17.32
CA LYS A 61 -8.52 10.97 -16.82
C LYS A 61 -7.58 11.60 -15.80
N ARG A 62 -6.30 11.72 -16.16
CA ARG A 62 -5.26 12.30 -15.29
C ARG A 62 -5.21 13.81 -15.41
N TYR A 63 -4.85 14.48 -14.31
CA TYR A 63 -4.59 15.92 -14.31
C TYR A 63 -3.25 16.29 -14.93
N TYR A 64 -2.30 15.33 -14.98
CA TYR A 64 -0.94 15.56 -15.50
C TYR A 64 -0.60 14.56 -16.61
N GLY A 65 0.32 14.98 -17.48
CA GLY A 65 0.85 14.14 -18.55
C GLY A 65 1.82 13.06 -18.06
N GLY A 66 2.20 12.16 -18.96
CA GLY A 66 3.20 11.12 -18.70
C GLY A 66 2.70 9.94 -17.86
N ASN A 67 1.40 9.69 -17.84
CA ASN A 67 0.78 8.65 -17.00
C ASN A 67 0.40 7.36 -17.74
N SER A 68 0.77 7.19 -19.02
CA SER A 68 0.37 6.01 -19.79
C SER A 68 0.75 4.69 -19.11
N VAL A 69 1.99 4.57 -18.62
CA VAL A 69 2.46 3.38 -17.91
C VAL A 69 1.77 3.25 -16.55
N ILE A 70 1.54 4.35 -15.83
CA ILE A 70 0.82 4.33 -14.56
C ILE A 70 -0.63 3.87 -14.74
N ASP A 71 -1.27 4.29 -15.82
CA ASP A 71 -2.63 3.84 -16.17
C ASP A 71 -2.68 2.32 -16.42
N GLU A 72 -1.70 1.77 -17.12
CA GLU A 72 -1.59 0.33 -17.32
C GLU A 72 -1.41 -0.42 -15.99
N ILE A 73 -0.55 0.08 -15.11
CA ILE A 73 -0.30 -0.52 -13.79
C ILE A 73 -1.55 -0.47 -12.91
N GLU A 74 -2.23 0.68 -12.86
CA GLU A 74 -3.45 0.82 -12.07
C GLU A 74 -4.59 -0.06 -12.62
N ASN A 75 -4.77 -0.10 -13.93
CA ASN A 75 -5.75 -0.99 -14.57
C ASN A 75 -5.45 -2.47 -14.29
N LEU A 76 -4.17 -2.87 -14.36
CA LEU A 76 -3.76 -4.23 -14.02
C LEU A 76 -4.07 -4.58 -12.56
N ALA A 77 -3.82 -3.64 -11.63
CA ALA A 77 -4.14 -3.82 -10.22
C ALA A 77 -5.66 -3.96 -10.00
N ILE A 78 -6.46 -3.12 -10.65
CA ILE A 78 -7.92 -3.17 -10.61
C ILE A 78 -8.42 -4.54 -11.11
N GLU A 79 -7.96 -4.99 -12.28
CA GLU A 79 -8.40 -6.27 -12.84
C GLU A 79 -8.00 -7.47 -11.98
N ARG A 80 -6.80 -7.48 -11.42
CA ARG A 80 -6.36 -8.53 -10.49
C ARG A 80 -7.17 -8.54 -9.20
N ALA A 81 -7.48 -7.38 -8.64
CA ALA A 81 -8.33 -7.27 -7.46
C ALA A 81 -9.77 -7.71 -7.75
N LYS A 82 -10.35 -7.36 -8.89
CA LYS A 82 -11.66 -7.88 -9.33
C LYS A 82 -11.67 -9.40 -9.39
N GLN A 83 -10.65 -10.00 -9.98
CA GLN A 83 -10.54 -11.46 -10.08
C GLN A 83 -10.41 -12.12 -8.71
N LEU A 84 -9.55 -11.57 -7.85
CA LEU A 84 -9.27 -12.10 -6.52
C LEU A 84 -10.49 -12.06 -5.60
N PHE A 85 -11.18 -10.92 -5.58
CA PHE A 85 -12.33 -10.69 -4.70
C PHE A 85 -13.68 -10.97 -5.36
N LYS A 86 -13.69 -11.34 -6.63
CA LYS A 86 -14.93 -11.54 -7.44
C LYS A 86 -15.83 -10.32 -7.39
N ALA A 87 -15.24 -9.13 -7.42
CA ALA A 87 -15.92 -7.85 -7.33
C ALA A 87 -16.18 -7.25 -8.72
N GLU A 88 -17.33 -6.61 -8.91
CA GLU A 88 -17.67 -5.89 -10.14
C GLU A 88 -16.89 -4.58 -10.27
N HIS A 89 -16.68 -3.89 -9.14
CA HIS A 89 -15.98 -2.62 -9.06
C HIS A 89 -14.88 -2.65 -8.02
N VAL A 90 -13.74 -2.06 -8.33
CA VAL A 90 -12.58 -1.95 -7.45
C VAL A 90 -11.95 -0.57 -7.60
N ASN A 91 -11.59 0.04 -6.48
CA ASN A 91 -10.72 1.20 -6.42
C ASN A 91 -9.46 0.82 -5.64
N VAL A 92 -8.30 0.93 -6.28
CA VAL A 92 -6.99 0.58 -5.71
C VAL A 92 -6.20 1.80 -5.21
N GLN A 93 -6.79 3.00 -5.26
CA GLN A 93 -6.10 4.24 -4.90
C GLN A 93 -6.00 4.53 -3.40
N PRO A 94 -6.86 4.04 -2.49
CA PRO A 94 -6.70 4.31 -1.07
C PRO A 94 -5.32 3.88 -0.58
N LEU A 95 -4.62 4.80 0.10
CA LEU A 95 -3.25 4.56 0.55
C LEU A 95 -3.15 3.63 1.77
N SER A 96 -4.28 3.45 2.49
CA SER A 96 -4.36 2.53 3.63
C SER A 96 -5.83 2.19 3.96
N GLY A 97 -6.05 1.30 4.93
CA GLY A 97 -7.39 0.89 5.37
C GLY A 97 -8.22 2.03 5.93
N SER A 98 -7.64 2.95 6.69
CA SER A 98 -8.38 4.07 7.28
C SER A 98 -9.00 5.01 6.25
N PRO A 99 -8.29 5.49 5.22
CA PRO A 99 -8.91 6.25 4.13
C PRO A 99 -9.94 5.44 3.33
N ALA A 100 -9.72 4.14 3.14
CA ALA A 100 -10.68 3.28 2.47
C ALA A 100 -12.00 3.20 3.26
N ASN A 101 -11.93 2.97 4.57
CA ASN A 101 -13.09 2.97 5.46
C ASN A 101 -13.79 4.34 5.48
N ALA A 102 -13.03 5.43 5.57
CA ALA A 102 -13.59 6.78 5.54
C ALA A 102 -14.36 7.04 4.23
N ALA A 103 -13.83 6.60 3.09
CA ALA A 103 -14.51 6.72 1.81
C ALA A 103 -15.84 5.96 1.78
N ILE A 104 -15.88 4.75 2.36
CA ILE A 104 -17.11 3.96 2.47
C ILE A 104 -18.14 4.66 3.35
N TYR A 105 -17.72 5.17 4.51
CA TYR A 105 -18.62 5.91 5.39
C TYR A 105 -19.19 7.15 4.70
N MET A 106 -18.36 7.92 4.02
CA MET A 106 -18.80 9.10 3.27
C MET A 106 -19.76 8.75 2.11
N ALA A 107 -19.60 7.59 1.50
CA ALA A 107 -20.46 7.17 0.40
C ALA A 107 -21.83 6.63 0.84
N LEU A 108 -21.91 5.98 2.00
CA LEU A 108 -23.06 5.21 2.43
C LEU A 108 -23.84 5.81 3.59
N LEU A 109 -23.24 6.71 4.37
CA LEU A 109 -23.83 7.20 5.63
C LEU A 109 -24.03 8.71 5.61
N GLN A 110 -25.00 9.14 6.39
CA GLN A 110 -25.25 10.55 6.72
C GLN A 110 -24.88 10.81 8.19
N PRO A 111 -24.55 12.07 8.56
CA PRO A 111 -24.35 12.42 9.95
C PRO A 111 -25.56 12.04 10.82
N GLY A 112 -25.33 11.22 11.85
CA GLY A 112 -26.36 10.69 12.74
C GLY A 112 -26.74 9.23 12.48
N ASP A 113 -26.30 8.63 11.39
CA ASP A 113 -26.49 7.20 11.14
C ASP A 113 -25.75 6.33 12.15
N THR A 114 -26.31 5.17 12.45
CA THR A 114 -25.75 4.23 13.42
C THR A 114 -24.78 3.27 12.75
N VAL A 115 -23.59 3.14 13.32
CA VAL A 115 -22.56 2.17 12.90
C VAL A 115 -22.30 1.19 14.03
N LEU A 116 -22.25 -0.10 13.70
CA LEU A 116 -21.80 -1.13 14.62
C LEU A 116 -20.30 -1.40 14.42
N GLY A 117 -19.53 -1.30 15.47
CA GLY A 117 -18.10 -1.58 15.46
C GLY A 117 -17.65 -2.31 16.71
N LEU A 118 -16.46 -2.90 16.65
CA LEU A 118 -15.79 -3.42 17.84
C LEU A 118 -15.28 -2.28 18.71
N ARG A 119 -15.23 -2.51 20.01
CA ARG A 119 -14.52 -1.60 20.92
C ARG A 119 -13.02 -1.67 20.64
N LEU A 120 -12.31 -0.57 20.88
CA LEU A 120 -10.87 -0.47 20.62
C LEU A 120 -10.06 -1.53 21.38
N ASP A 121 -10.49 -1.91 22.59
CA ASP A 121 -9.86 -2.93 23.42
C ASP A 121 -10.21 -4.38 22.99
N HIS A 122 -10.98 -4.56 21.93
CA HIS A 122 -11.38 -5.86 21.39
C HIS A 122 -10.87 -6.10 19.95
N GLY A 123 -10.13 -5.15 19.37
CA GLY A 123 -9.63 -5.22 17.99
C GLY A 123 -8.15 -4.95 17.84
#